data_2f246f1363531f4ec3599ea0c56128da
#
_entry.id   2f246f1363531f4ec3599ea0c56128da
#
_cell.length_a   1.000
_cell.length_b   1.000
_cell.length_c   1.000
_cell.angle_alpha   90.00
_cell.angle_beta   90.00
_cell.angle_gamma   90.00
#
_symmetry.space_group_name_H-M   'P 1'
#
loop_
_entity.id
_entity.type
_entity.pdbx_description
1 polymer ?
#
loop_
_entity_poly.entity_id
_entity_poly.type
_entity_poly.pdbx_seq_one_letter_code
_entity_poly.pdbx_strand_id
1 'polypeptide(L)'
;MKFSEIKKNACPPFEEEDRELLLLFSFFLHKAPTIDSNLALKSYKDSIKWNNYIRNWKESTYKFYASKFPKDNVLKDYKLVETAKISNKYRTFICVKKGKGESDYECFVRHIRNSIAHGYVYINKQKNRVYILLEDYNSNKNKQAIILVSKTDLIKLKKEIEKEI
;
A
#
# COMPACT_ATOMS: atom_id res chain seq x y z
N MET A 1 -16.36 -1.49 -11.28
CA MET A 1 -16.08 -2.56 -10.31
C MET A 1 -16.49 -2.09 -8.92
N LYS A 2 -16.98 -2.96 -8.07
CA LYS A 2 -17.25 -2.66 -6.67
C LYS A 2 -16.01 -3.02 -5.81
N PHE A 3 -15.79 -2.27 -4.75
CA PHE A 3 -14.71 -2.57 -3.79
C PHE A 3 -14.80 -3.99 -3.21
N SER A 4 -16.04 -4.46 -2.92
CA SER A 4 -16.29 -5.82 -2.45
C SER A 4 -15.83 -6.92 -3.43
N GLU A 5 -15.77 -6.64 -4.72
CA GLU A 5 -15.28 -7.60 -5.71
C GLU A 5 -13.77 -7.83 -5.60
N ILE A 6 -13.03 -6.82 -5.14
CA ILE A 6 -11.59 -6.97 -4.87
C ILE A 6 -11.39 -7.79 -3.60
N LYS A 7 -12.12 -7.49 -2.54
CA LYS A 7 -12.02 -8.15 -1.23
C LYS A 7 -12.33 -9.66 -1.27
N LYS A 8 -13.10 -10.12 -2.25
CA LYS A 8 -13.39 -11.56 -2.43
C LYS A 8 -12.21 -12.37 -2.93
N ASN A 9 -11.21 -11.71 -3.53
CA ASN A 9 -10.07 -12.35 -4.17
C ASN A 9 -8.84 -12.27 -3.27
N ALA A 10 -8.94 -12.84 -2.07
CA ALA A 10 -7.77 -13.04 -1.21
C ALA A 10 -6.75 -13.90 -1.97
N CYS A 11 -5.55 -13.40 -2.10
CA CYS A 11 -4.46 -14.09 -2.77
C CYS A 11 -3.21 -13.98 -1.89
N PRO A 12 -2.95 -14.99 -1.06
CA PRO A 12 -1.69 -15.06 -0.34
C PRO A 12 -0.53 -14.88 -1.33
N PRO A 13 0.49 -14.08 -1.00
CA PRO A 13 1.55 -13.73 -1.96
C PRO A 13 2.27 -14.93 -2.57
N PHE A 14 2.36 -16.03 -1.85
CA PHE A 14 3.01 -17.27 -2.32
C PHE A 14 2.13 -18.13 -3.27
N GLU A 15 0.83 -17.83 -3.38
CA GLU A 15 -0.11 -18.51 -4.29
C GLU A 15 -0.30 -17.73 -5.61
N GLU A 16 0.31 -16.56 -5.76
CA GLU A 16 0.23 -15.76 -6.98
C GLU A 16 1.06 -16.39 -8.10
N GLU A 17 0.45 -16.57 -9.26
CA GLU A 17 1.10 -17.15 -10.44
C GLU A 17 1.78 -16.08 -11.34
N ASP A 18 1.38 -14.83 -11.25
CA ASP A 18 2.00 -13.73 -11.99
C ASP A 18 3.42 -13.47 -11.46
N ARG A 19 4.42 -13.91 -12.23
CA ARG A 19 5.84 -13.80 -11.87
C ARG A 19 6.26 -12.36 -11.56
N GLU A 20 5.72 -11.37 -12.25
CA GLU A 20 6.06 -9.97 -11.98
C GLU A 20 5.50 -9.50 -10.64
N LEU A 21 4.28 -9.93 -10.27
CA LEU A 21 3.72 -9.67 -8.94
C LEU A 21 4.52 -10.38 -7.85
N LEU A 22 4.93 -11.63 -8.06
CA LEU A 22 5.81 -12.34 -7.12
C LEU A 22 7.12 -11.60 -6.88
N LEU A 23 7.75 -11.08 -7.94
CA LEU A 23 8.97 -10.31 -7.83
C LEU A 23 8.75 -8.97 -7.10
N LEU A 24 7.60 -8.31 -7.31
CA LEU A 24 7.23 -7.12 -6.56
C LEU A 24 7.03 -7.42 -5.08
N PHE A 25 6.30 -8.47 -4.74
CA PHE A 25 6.09 -8.86 -3.36
C PHE A 25 7.41 -9.23 -2.66
N SER A 26 8.26 -10.00 -3.34
CA SER A 26 9.60 -10.33 -2.84
C SER A 26 10.45 -9.08 -2.60
N PHE A 27 10.40 -8.10 -3.50
CA PHE A 27 11.10 -6.83 -3.34
C PHE A 27 10.66 -6.10 -2.06
N PHE A 28 9.35 -5.93 -1.86
CA PHE A 28 8.83 -5.22 -0.69
C PHE A 28 9.07 -5.98 0.61
N LEU A 29 9.11 -7.30 0.59
CA LEU A 29 9.42 -8.11 1.77
C LEU A 29 10.89 -8.00 2.20
N HIS A 30 11.82 -8.05 1.23
CA HIS A 30 13.23 -8.29 1.53
C HIS A 30 14.15 -7.12 1.23
N LYS A 31 13.80 -6.27 0.26
CA LYS A 31 14.67 -5.20 -0.24
C LYS A 31 14.15 -3.81 0.02
N ALA A 32 12.84 -3.64 0.18
CA ALA A 32 12.30 -2.34 0.51
C ALA A 32 12.80 -1.92 1.90
N PRO A 33 13.31 -0.71 2.04
CA PRO A 33 13.75 -0.22 3.33
C PRO A 33 12.60 -0.21 4.33
N THR A 34 12.85 -0.66 5.55
CA THR A 34 11.90 -0.62 6.67
C THR A 34 12.56 0.05 7.87
N ILE A 35 11.77 0.62 8.77
CA ILE A 35 12.26 1.29 9.98
C ILE A 35 13.16 0.37 10.82
N ASP A 36 12.93 -0.93 10.76
CA ASP A 36 13.66 -1.92 11.56
C ASP A 36 14.96 -2.42 10.92
N SER A 37 15.31 -1.94 9.71
CA SER A 37 16.56 -2.33 9.05
C SER A 37 17.62 -1.22 9.15
N ASN A 38 18.86 -1.59 9.49
CA ASN A 38 19.99 -0.65 9.51
C ASN A 38 20.29 -0.02 8.13
N LEU A 39 19.83 -0.65 7.06
CA LEU A 39 19.88 -0.13 5.70
C LEU A 39 18.85 0.97 5.49
N ALA A 40 17.71 0.89 6.15
CA ALA A 40 16.65 1.89 6.10
C ALA A 40 17.12 3.26 6.59
N LEU A 41 17.86 3.32 7.68
CA LEU A 41 18.34 4.57 8.30
C LEU A 41 19.24 5.42 7.39
N LYS A 42 19.87 4.82 6.37
CA LYS A 42 20.72 5.53 5.41
C LYS A 42 19.97 6.02 4.18
N SER A 43 18.91 5.35 3.78
CA SER A 43 18.19 5.61 2.52
C SER A 43 17.00 6.58 2.64
N TYR A 44 16.53 6.84 3.85
CA TYR A 44 15.33 7.66 4.07
C TYR A 44 15.55 9.17 4.09
N LYS A 45 16.73 9.64 3.74
CA LYS A 45 17.01 11.08 3.75
C LYS A 45 16.26 11.86 2.67
N ASP A 46 15.60 11.20 1.73
CA ASP A 46 15.01 11.89 0.59
C ASP A 46 13.50 11.79 0.50
N SER A 47 12.83 12.79 1.10
CA SER A 47 11.45 13.17 0.76
C SER A 47 11.22 13.39 -0.74
N ILE A 48 12.26 13.62 -1.52
CA ILE A 48 12.23 13.92 -2.95
C ILE A 48 11.65 12.75 -3.75
N LYS A 49 11.99 11.49 -3.44
CA LYS A 49 11.50 10.32 -4.18
C LYS A 49 10.06 9.96 -3.85
N TRP A 50 9.69 10.11 -2.60
CA TRP A 50 8.29 10.05 -2.22
C TRP A 50 7.47 11.10 -2.97
N ASN A 51 7.95 12.34 -3.02
CA ASN A 51 7.30 13.41 -3.74
C ASN A 51 7.18 13.12 -5.24
N ASN A 52 8.18 12.47 -5.86
CA ASN A 52 8.10 12.03 -7.25
C ASN A 52 7.02 10.96 -7.46
N TYR A 53 6.91 10.01 -6.53
CA TYR A 53 5.90 8.96 -6.58
C TYR A 53 4.49 9.53 -6.41
N ILE A 54 4.30 10.40 -5.40
CA ILE A 54 2.98 10.89 -5.00
C ILE A 54 2.49 12.09 -5.83
N ARG A 55 3.37 12.81 -6.54
CA ARG A 55 3.03 14.07 -7.24
C ARG A 55 1.83 13.98 -8.21
N ASN A 56 1.57 12.78 -8.75
CA ASN A 56 0.44 12.54 -9.67
C ASN A 56 -0.80 11.98 -8.97
N TRP A 57 -0.78 11.91 -7.65
CA TRP A 57 -1.94 11.54 -6.84
C TRP A 57 -2.72 12.78 -6.44
N LYS A 58 -4.02 12.65 -6.37
CA LYS A 58 -4.86 13.71 -5.79
C LYS A 58 -4.78 13.63 -4.28
N GLU A 59 -4.52 14.72 -3.59
CA GLU A 59 -4.45 14.78 -2.12
C GLU A 59 -5.72 14.25 -1.44
N SER A 60 -6.87 14.38 -2.09
CA SER A 60 -8.15 13.84 -1.60
C SER A 60 -8.25 12.31 -1.69
N THR A 61 -7.26 11.62 -2.22
CA THR A 61 -7.28 10.16 -2.39
C THR A 61 -6.39 9.41 -1.41
N TYR A 62 -5.69 10.11 -0.51
CA TYR A 62 -4.87 9.47 0.50
C TYR A 62 -4.81 10.27 1.80
N LYS A 63 -4.57 9.57 2.91
CA LYS A 63 -4.46 10.19 4.22
C LYS A 63 -3.53 9.41 5.14
N PHE A 64 -2.70 10.14 5.88
CA PHE A 64 -1.93 9.61 7.00
C PHE A 64 -2.53 10.08 8.32
N TYR A 65 -2.72 9.15 9.25
CA TYR A 65 -3.22 9.41 10.59
C TYR A 65 -2.12 9.24 11.62
N ALA A 66 -2.09 10.10 12.62
CA ALA A 66 -1.03 10.09 13.64
C ALA A 66 -1.20 9.00 14.71
N SER A 67 -2.41 8.45 14.90
CA SER A 67 -2.67 7.53 16.03
C SER A 67 -3.68 6.43 15.73
N LYS A 68 -4.90 6.76 15.39
CA LYS A 68 -5.99 5.77 15.24
C LYS A 68 -6.46 5.68 13.80
N PHE A 69 -6.74 4.46 13.38
CA PHE A 69 -7.40 4.22 12.11
C PHE A 69 -8.81 4.81 12.12
N PRO A 70 -9.25 5.51 11.04
CA PRO A 70 -10.53 6.22 11.04
C PRO A 70 -11.73 5.27 10.99
N LYS A 71 -12.90 5.81 11.34
CA LYS A 71 -14.17 5.10 11.27
C LYS A 71 -14.71 5.03 9.83
N ASP A 72 -15.74 4.22 9.62
CA ASP A 72 -16.33 3.92 8.31
C ASP A 72 -16.82 5.15 7.54
N ASN A 73 -17.26 6.21 8.19
CA ASN A 73 -17.67 7.44 7.50
C ASN A 73 -16.52 8.04 6.69
N VAL A 74 -15.32 8.06 7.24
CA VAL A 74 -14.11 8.52 6.53
C VAL A 74 -13.76 7.55 5.39
N LEU A 75 -13.87 6.24 5.62
CA LEU A 75 -13.60 5.24 4.59
C LEU A 75 -14.51 5.38 3.37
N LYS A 76 -15.77 5.85 3.56
CA LYS A 76 -16.69 6.15 2.46
C LYS A 76 -16.16 7.24 1.54
N ASP A 77 -15.57 8.30 2.10
CA ASP A 77 -15.02 9.41 1.32
C ASP A 77 -13.85 8.93 0.41
N TYR A 78 -13.09 7.94 0.88
CA TYR A 78 -12.01 7.31 0.12
C TYR A 78 -12.45 6.09 -0.70
N LYS A 79 -13.76 5.80 -0.79
CA LYS A 79 -14.30 4.62 -1.51
C LYS A 79 -13.74 3.28 -1.03
N LEU A 80 -13.40 3.18 0.24
CA LEU A 80 -12.81 2.00 0.88
C LEU A 80 -13.85 1.21 1.69
N VAL A 81 -15.10 1.23 1.25
CA VAL A 81 -16.21 0.46 1.81
C VAL A 81 -16.80 -0.49 0.77
N GLU A 82 -17.40 -1.58 1.22
CA GLU A 82 -17.87 -2.68 0.36
C GLU A 82 -18.80 -2.23 -0.77
N THR A 83 -19.67 -1.25 -0.51
CA THR A 83 -20.63 -0.74 -1.48
C THR A 83 -20.04 0.24 -2.50
N ALA A 84 -18.80 0.69 -2.30
CA ALA A 84 -18.20 1.72 -3.13
C ALA A 84 -17.95 1.23 -4.56
N LYS A 85 -18.27 2.08 -5.54
CA LYS A 85 -17.90 1.89 -6.93
C LYS A 85 -16.51 2.48 -7.20
N ILE A 86 -15.63 1.68 -7.76
CA ILE A 86 -14.26 2.05 -8.10
C ILE A 86 -14.17 2.20 -9.62
N SER A 87 -13.74 3.39 -10.07
CA SER A 87 -13.47 3.66 -11.48
C SER A 87 -12.11 3.10 -11.92
N ASN A 88 -11.94 2.87 -13.21
CA ASN A 88 -10.63 2.58 -13.79
C ASN A 88 -9.64 3.71 -13.45
N LYS A 89 -8.48 3.40 -12.97
CA LYS A 89 -7.44 4.32 -12.49
C LYS A 89 -7.65 4.88 -11.07
N TYR A 90 -8.74 4.56 -10.37
CA TYR A 90 -8.87 4.97 -8.99
C TYR A 90 -7.83 4.24 -8.12
N ARG A 91 -7.18 4.99 -7.27
CA ARG A 91 -6.21 4.54 -6.29
C ARG A 91 -6.37 5.38 -5.03
N THR A 92 -6.17 4.77 -3.89
CA THR A 92 -6.39 5.43 -2.61
C THR A 92 -5.68 4.68 -1.50
N PHE A 93 -5.31 5.37 -0.43
CA PHE A 93 -4.86 4.71 0.77
C PHE A 93 -5.13 5.53 2.04
N ILE A 94 -5.24 4.82 3.13
CA ILE A 94 -5.25 5.35 4.49
C ILE A 94 -4.22 4.55 5.30
N CYS A 95 -3.28 5.24 5.93
CA CYS A 95 -2.22 4.66 6.73
C CYS A 95 -2.10 5.35 8.08
N VAL A 96 -1.82 4.56 9.14
CA VAL A 96 -1.55 5.07 10.49
C VAL A 96 -0.04 5.06 10.74
N LYS A 97 0.52 6.19 11.14
CA LYS A 97 1.93 6.33 11.48
C LYS A 97 2.27 5.65 12.80
N LYS A 98 3.46 5.06 12.88
CA LYS A 98 3.98 4.42 14.11
C LYS A 98 4.37 5.44 15.18
N GLY A 99 4.62 6.70 14.78
CA GLY A 99 4.99 7.78 15.69
C GLY A 99 5.30 9.07 14.94
N LYS A 100 5.60 10.13 15.69
CA LYS A 100 5.84 11.48 15.14
C LYS A 100 7.07 11.56 14.23
N GLY A 101 8.04 10.66 14.39
CA GLY A 101 9.28 10.64 13.59
C GLY A 101 9.18 9.84 12.29
N GLU A 102 8.09 9.08 12.07
CA GLU A 102 7.92 8.31 10.84
C GLU A 102 7.50 9.21 9.69
N SER A 103 8.27 9.23 8.61
CA SER A 103 7.90 9.93 7.38
C SER A 103 6.72 9.25 6.67
N ASP A 104 6.05 9.97 5.77
CA ASP A 104 4.95 9.43 4.96
C ASP A 104 5.41 8.23 4.13
N TYR A 105 6.59 8.32 3.56
CA TYR A 105 7.21 7.26 2.78
C TYR A 105 7.46 5.99 3.59
N GLU A 106 8.11 6.14 4.74
CA GLU A 106 8.39 5.02 5.67
C GLU A 106 7.09 4.34 6.10
N CYS A 107 6.09 5.12 6.47
CA CYS A 107 4.77 4.63 6.84
C CYS A 107 4.13 3.80 5.72
N PHE A 108 4.11 4.33 4.51
CA PHE A 108 3.48 3.67 3.37
C PHE A 108 4.18 2.34 3.01
N VAL A 109 5.52 2.36 2.88
CA VAL A 109 6.30 1.16 2.55
C VAL A 109 6.22 0.10 3.65
N ARG A 110 6.24 0.50 4.92
CA ARG A 110 6.08 -0.40 6.07
C ARG A 110 4.74 -1.14 6.02
N HIS A 111 3.65 -0.44 5.74
CA HIS A 111 2.33 -1.06 5.65
C HIS A 111 2.21 -2.01 4.44
N ILE A 112 2.80 -1.67 3.30
CA ILE A 112 2.88 -2.59 2.15
C ILE A 112 3.60 -3.88 2.56
N ARG A 113 4.79 -3.75 3.15
CA ARG A 113 5.57 -4.91 3.61
C ARG A 113 4.79 -5.78 4.60
N ASN A 114 4.19 -5.16 5.61
CA ASN A 114 3.43 -5.89 6.62
C ASN A 114 2.23 -6.62 6.03
N SER A 115 1.47 -5.96 5.15
CA SER A 115 0.33 -6.59 4.45
C SER A 115 0.75 -7.83 3.68
N ILE A 116 1.88 -7.78 2.97
CA ILE A 116 2.42 -8.91 2.22
C ILE A 116 2.91 -10.00 3.19
N ALA A 117 3.66 -9.63 4.23
CA ALA A 117 4.20 -10.58 5.20
C ALA A 117 3.12 -11.35 5.97
N HIS A 118 1.98 -10.70 6.23
CA HIS A 118 0.85 -11.32 6.95
C HIS A 118 -0.23 -11.90 6.02
N GLY A 119 -0.04 -11.81 4.70
CA GLY A 119 -0.96 -12.41 3.72
C GLY A 119 -2.28 -11.65 3.52
N TYR A 120 -2.39 -10.39 3.96
CA TYR A 120 -3.57 -9.55 3.74
C TYR A 120 -3.51 -8.84 2.39
N VAL A 121 -3.45 -9.64 1.33
CA VAL A 121 -3.34 -9.20 -0.07
C VAL A 121 -4.55 -9.70 -0.84
N TYR A 122 -5.18 -8.81 -1.61
CA TYR A 122 -6.33 -9.12 -2.45
C TYR A 122 -6.04 -8.60 -3.86
N ILE A 123 -6.20 -9.46 -4.86
CA ILE A 123 -5.85 -9.15 -6.25
C ILE A 123 -7.07 -9.31 -7.13
N ASN A 124 -7.38 -8.28 -7.92
CA ASN A 124 -8.42 -8.34 -8.93
C ASN A 124 -7.82 -8.02 -10.29
N LYS A 125 -7.78 -9.01 -11.18
CA LYS A 125 -7.25 -8.90 -12.54
C LYS A 125 -8.37 -8.49 -13.49
N GLN A 126 -8.31 -7.27 -13.97
CA GLN A 126 -9.17 -6.74 -15.02
C GLN A 126 -8.43 -6.79 -16.36
N LYS A 127 -9.17 -6.73 -17.49
CA LYS A 127 -8.59 -6.82 -18.84
C LYS A 127 -7.34 -5.95 -19.05
N ASN A 128 -7.36 -4.72 -18.53
CA ASN A 128 -6.29 -3.72 -18.74
C ASN A 128 -5.65 -3.22 -17.44
N ARG A 129 -5.98 -3.80 -16.28
CA ARG A 129 -5.47 -3.34 -15.00
C ARG A 129 -5.55 -4.44 -13.94
N VAL A 130 -4.49 -4.55 -13.17
CA VAL A 130 -4.46 -5.39 -11.96
C VAL A 130 -4.58 -4.48 -10.74
N TYR A 131 -5.66 -4.65 -9.98
CA TYR A 131 -5.86 -3.98 -8.70
C TYR A 131 -5.29 -4.82 -7.58
N ILE A 132 -4.61 -4.17 -6.65
CA ILE A 132 -4.02 -4.79 -5.48
C ILE A 132 -4.52 -4.02 -4.27
N LEU A 133 -5.27 -4.70 -3.41
CA LEU A 133 -5.70 -4.20 -2.12
C LEU A 133 -4.82 -4.82 -1.04
N LEU A 134 -4.24 -3.99 -0.21
CA LEU A 134 -3.36 -4.37 0.89
C LEU A 134 -3.98 -3.87 2.20
N GLU A 135 -4.05 -4.72 3.21
CA GLU A 135 -4.50 -4.34 4.55
C GLU A 135 -3.44 -4.70 5.59
N ASP A 136 -3.22 -3.84 6.54
CA ASP A 136 -2.32 -4.09 7.67
C ASP A 136 -3.06 -3.97 8.99
N TYR A 137 -2.75 -4.86 9.93
CA TYR A 137 -3.36 -4.95 11.25
C TYR A 137 -2.27 -5.02 12.31
N ASN A 138 -2.52 -4.40 13.46
CA ASN A 138 -1.64 -4.55 14.62
C ASN A 138 -1.85 -5.90 15.33
N SER A 139 -1.08 -6.16 16.39
CA SER A 139 -1.16 -7.37 17.20
C SER A 139 -2.56 -7.60 17.83
N ASN A 140 -3.29 -6.52 18.07
CA ASN A 140 -4.67 -6.57 18.60
C ASN A 140 -5.73 -6.71 17.48
N LYS A 141 -5.30 -6.99 16.24
CA LYS A 141 -6.17 -7.10 15.05
C LYS A 141 -6.94 -5.81 14.69
N ASN A 142 -6.46 -4.67 15.17
CA ASN A 142 -7.00 -3.39 14.73
C ASN A 142 -6.33 -2.97 13.43
N LYS A 143 -7.15 -2.58 12.45
CA LYS A 143 -6.67 -2.11 11.14
C LYS A 143 -5.75 -0.89 11.32
N GLN A 144 -4.63 -0.89 10.62
CA GLN A 144 -3.62 0.17 10.63
C GLN A 144 -3.44 0.80 9.25
N ALA A 145 -3.72 0.04 8.20
CA ALA A 145 -3.70 0.56 6.86
C ALA A 145 -4.68 -0.18 5.95
N ILE A 146 -5.12 0.55 4.93
CA ILE A 146 -5.81 0.01 3.77
C ILE A 146 -5.29 0.75 2.54
N ILE A 147 -4.76 0.02 1.57
CA ILE A 147 -4.05 0.56 0.40
C ILE A 147 -4.63 -0.10 -0.84
N LEU A 148 -5.26 0.68 -1.70
CA LEU A 148 -5.76 0.24 -3.00
C LEU A 148 -4.92 0.89 -4.09
N VAL A 149 -4.13 0.08 -4.78
CA VAL A 149 -3.21 0.49 -5.83
C VAL A 149 -3.32 -0.43 -7.03
N SER A 150 -2.68 -0.06 -8.13
CA SER A 150 -2.47 -0.97 -9.25
C SER A 150 -1.08 -1.59 -9.21
N LYS A 151 -0.90 -2.69 -9.95
CA LYS A 151 0.42 -3.28 -10.21
C LYS A 151 1.41 -2.22 -10.73
N THR A 152 0.96 -1.34 -11.63
CA THR A 152 1.78 -0.24 -12.16
C THR A 152 2.23 0.74 -11.08
N ASP A 153 1.37 1.03 -10.08
CA ASP A 153 1.76 1.91 -8.98
C ASP A 153 2.86 1.28 -8.12
N LEU A 154 2.78 -0.02 -7.85
CA LEU A 154 3.84 -0.73 -7.11
C LEU A 154 5.15 -0.80 -7.91
N ILE A 155 5.08 -1.00 -9.24
CA ILE A 155 6.26 -0.95 -10.11
C ILE A 155 6.93 0.43 -10.06
N LYS A 156 6.14 1.50 -10.12
CA LYS A 156 6.67 2.87 -10.00
C LYS A 156 7.32 3.11 -8.64
N LEU A 157 6.68 2.67 -7.56
CA LEU A 157 7.25 2.80 -6.22
C LEU A 157 8.58 2.04 -6.10
N LYS A 158 8.63 0.80 -6.58
CA LYS A 158 9.86 0.02 -6.63
C LYS A 158 10.98 0.77 -7.36
N LYS A 159 10.68 1.32 -8.54
CA LYS A 159 11.68 2.09 -9.33
C LYS A 159 12.18 3.34 -8.60
N GLU A 160 11.33 4.04 -7.86
CA GLU A 160 11.77 5.19 -7.05
C GLU A 160 12.67 4.75 -5.88
N ILE A 161 12.37 3.61 -5.26
CA ILE A 161 13.22 3.04 -4.21
C ILE A 161 14.57 2.59 -4.77
N GLU A 162 14.60 1.90 -5.90
CA GLU A 162 15.81 1.37 -6.52
C GLU A 162 16.80 2.45 -7.00
N LYS A 163 16.35 3.65 -7.25
CA LYS A 163 17.25 4.78 -7.58
C LYS A 163 18.18 5.17 -6.43
N GLU A 164 17.95 4.64 -5.23
CA GLU A 164 18.72 4.96 -4.01
C GLU A 164 19.68 3.84 -3.59
N ILE A 165 19.48 2.68 -4.15
CA ILE A 165 20.33 1.52 -3.90
C ILE A 165 21.48 1.50 -4.92
#